data_9ab2c5d9d100d353d44ba321d673adae
#
_entry.id   9ab2c5d9d100d353d44ba321d673adae
#
_cell.length_a   1.000
_cell.length_b   1.000
_cell.length_c   1.000
_cell.angle_alpha   90.00
_cell.angle_beta   90.00
_cell.angle_gamma   90.00
#
_symmetry.space_group_name_H-M   'P 1'
#
loop_
_entity.id
_entity.type
_entity.pdbx_description
1 polymer ?
#
loop_
_entity_poly.entity_id
_entity_poly.type
_entity_poly.pdbx_seq_one_letter_code
_entity_poly.pdbx_strand_id
1 'polypeptide(L)'
;VIGAWWAIAAALASDPGLWDGTDPGSGEIPGLPPGPPPPVDAVEAHAHALASQLRCPVCQGLSVADSSSEAAVLFQRRIRSLVEMGYTDDQILDYFVDRYGDWMLLEPPPEGLNWVIWLGPGLMGGVGLAWALTTAARWRREPDAVPLPSEAGIGPKDPYEERLLAELDE
;
A
#
# COMPACT_ATOMS: atom_id res chain seq x y z
N VAL A 1 -18.97 -33.12 22.97
CA VAL A 1 -18.05 -32.22 22.21
C VAL A 1 -18.80 -31.09 21.47
N ILE A 2 -20.15 -31.14 21.42
CA ILE A 2 -21.01 -30.18 20.68
C ILE A 2 -21.36 -28.92 21.49
N GLY A 3 -21.14 -28.94 22.82
CA GLY A 3 -21.54 -27.86 23.74
C GLY A 3 -20.59 -26.63 23.76
N ALA A 4 -19.34 -26.77 23.32
CA ALA A 4 -18.36 -25.69 23.44
C ALA A 4 -18.49 -24.61 22.34
N TRP A 5 -19.07 -24.95 21.23
CA TRP A 5 -19.22 -24.01 20.09
C TRP A 5 -20.30 -22.95 20.32
N TRP A 6 -21.33 -23.28 21.08
CA TRP A 6 -22.39 -22.33 21.44
C TRP A 6 -21.93 -21.27 22.44
N ALA A 7 -20.98 -21.62 23.32
CA ALA A 7 -20.42 -20.65 24.26
C ALA A 7 -19.53 -19.60 23.54
N ILE A 8 -18.80 -20.01 22.50
CA ILE A 8 -17.97 -19.10 21.69
C ILE A 8 -18.85 -18.19 20.81
N ALA A 9 -19.92 -18.74 20.23
CA ALA A 9 -20.86 -17.95 19.44
C ALA A 9 -21.63 -16.93 20.31
N ALA A 10 -21.99 -17.29 21.55
CA ALA A 10 -22.63 -16.37 22.49
C ALA A 10 -21.68 -15.27 23.01
N ALA A 11 -20.38 -15.57 23.15
CA ALA A 11 -19.38 -14.58 23.56
C ALA A 11 -19.09 -13.55 22.45
N LEU A 12 -19.14 -13.96 21.18
CA LEU A 12 -18.99 -13.07 20.04
C LEU A 12 -20.24 -12.21 19.75
N ALA A 13 -21.43 -12.70 20.19
CA ALA A 13 -22.67 -11.96 20.05
C ALA A 13 -22.90 -10.92 21.17
N SER A 14 -22.07 -10.94 22.21
CA SER A 14 -22.20 -10.07 23.39
C SER A 14 -21.16 -8.96 23.41
N ASP A 15 -20.47 -8.73 22.29
CA ASP A 15 -19.52 -7.63 22.18
C ASP A 15 -20.31 -6.31 22.12
N PRO A 16 -20.31 -5.49 23.20
CA PRO A 16 -21.04 -4.22 23.22
C PRO A 16 -20.44 -3.18 22.28
N GLY A 17 -19.40 -3.56 21.55
CA GLY A 17 -18.74 -2.76 20.54
C GLY A 17 -19.25 -2.99 19.11
N LEU A 18 -20.06 -4.03 18.86
CA LEU A 18 -20.64 -4.25 17.54
C LEU A 18 -21.78 -3.27 17.32
N TRP A 19 -21.74 -2.57 16.23
CA TRP A 19 -22.68 -1.53 15.79
C TRP A 19 -24.13 -2.00 15.95
N ASP A 20 -24.89 -1.41 16.87
CA ASP A 20 -26.28 -1.74 17.18
C ASP A 20 -27.28 -0.92 16.37
N GLY A 21 -26.81 -0.14 15.38
CA GLY A 21 -27.64 0.72 14.53
C GLY A 21 -28.21 1.96 15.23
N THR A 22 -27.91 2.14 16.52
CA THR A 22 -28.18 3.39 17.20
C THR A 22 -27.10 4.39 16.81
N ASP A 23 -27.46 5.68 16.74
CA ASP A 23 -26.56 6.78 16.47
C ASP A 23 -25.21 6.53 17.20
N PRO A 24 -24.04 6.53 16.53
CA PRO A 24 -22.74 6.29 17.19
C PRO A 24 -22.39 7.35 18.23
N GLY A 25 -23.41 7.88 18.82
CA GLY A 25 -23.45 8.56 20.11
C GLY A 25 -22.91 9.97 20.11
N SER A 26 -23.71 10.80 20.69
CA SER A 26 -23.35 12.04 21.37
C SER A 26 -22.37 11.84 22.56
N GLY A 27 -21.73 10.65 22.69
CA GLY A 27 -20.87 10.30 23.82
C GLY A 27 -19.41 10.70 23.64
N GLU A 28 -18.77 11.05 24.73
CA GLU A 28 -17.33 11.24 24.82
C GLU A 28 -16.57 9.94 24.49
N ILE A 29 -15.33 10.07 23.97
CA ILE A 29 -14.44 8.92 23.78
C ILE A 29 -14.04 8.42 25.17
N PRO A 30 -14.31 7.13 25.53
CA PRO A 30 -13.98 6.62 26.85
C PRO A 30 -12.49 6.75 27.16
N GLY A 31 -12.16 7.39 28.28
CA GLY A 31 -10.78 7.52 28.76
C GLY A 31 -9.97 8.69 28.19
N LEU A 32 -10.51 9.46 27.23
CA LEU A 32 -9.88 10.67 26.71
C LEU A 32 -10.69 11.91 27.08
N PRO A 33 -10.11 12.88 27.80
CA PRO A 33 -10.78 14.14 28.04
C PRO A 33 -10.77 15.01 26.77
N PRO A 34 -11.89 15.68 26.44
CA PRO A 34 -11.91 16.64 25.33
C PRO A 34 -11.04 17.85 25.62
N GLY A 35 -10.46 18.42 24.57
CA GLY A 35 -9.73 19.68 24.62
C GLY A 35 -10.64 20.92 24.49
N PRO A 36 -10.06 22.10 24.29
CA PRO A 36 -10.85 23.29 23.99
C PRO A 36 -11.51 23.17 22.60
N PRO A 37 -12.82 23.43 22.49
CA PRO A 37 -13.50 23.34 21.21
C PRO A 37 -12.98 24.38 20.21
N PRO A 38 -12.88 24.04 18.92
CA PRO A 38 -12.52 24.99 17.87
C PRO A 38 -13.61 26.05 17.68
N PRO A 39 -13.28 27.18 17.02
CA PRO A 39 -14.28 28.17 16.65
C PRO A 39 -15.36 27.57 15.74
N VAL A 40 -16.60 27.96 15.95
CA VAL A 40 -17.78 27.35 15.30
C VAL A 40 -17.72 27.41 13.77
N ASP A 41 -17.15 28.46 13.21
CA ASP A 41 -16.92 28.65 11.78
C ASP A 41 -15.90 27.69 11.17
N ALA A 42 -15.00 27.15 11.99
CA ALA A 42 -13.97 26.19 11.55
C ALA A 42 -14.41 24.72 11.66
N VAL A 43 -15.44 24.41 12.46
CA VAL A 43 -15.86 23.02 12.74
C VAL A 43 -16.19 22.25 11.47
N GLU A 44 -16.95 22.84 10.56
CA GLU A 44 -17.40 22.15 9.34
C GLU A 44 -16.24 21.81 8.41
N ALA A 45 -15.35 22.78 8.17
CA ALA A 45 -14.17 22.59 7.32
C ALA A 45 -13.22 21.55 7.95
N HIS A 46 -13.07 21.58 9.27
CA HIS A 46 -12.23 20.65 10.00
C HIS A 46 -12.80 19.22 9.96
N ALA A 47 -14.09 19.07 10.27
CA ALA A 47 -14.78 17.78 10.20
C ALA A 47 -14.73 17.17 8.78
N HIS A 48 -14.89 18.00 7.74
CA HIS A 48 -14.76 17.56 6.35
C HIS A 48 -13.34 17.09 6.02
N ALA A 49 -12.31 17.80 6.48
CA ALA A 49 -10.91 17.42 6.29
C ALA A 49 -10.58 16.06 6.94
N LEU A 50 -11.09 15.80 8.15
CA LEU A 50 -10.95 14.49 8.81
C LEU A 50 -11.75 13.40 8.09
N ALA A 51 -13.00 13.68 7.69
CA ALA A 51 -13.82 12.73 6.96
C ALA A 51 -13.21 12.32 5.61
N SER A 52 -12.40 13.20 4.99
CA SER A 52 -11.70 12.91 3.74
C SER A 52 -10.53 11.93 3.90
N GLN A 53 -10.01 11.76 5.13
CA GLN A 53 -8.93 10.82 5.45
C GLN A 53 -9.45 9.41 5.76
N LEU A 54 -10.76 9.28 6.03
CA LEU A 54 -11.39 8.03 6.41
C LEU A 54 -12.10 7.37 5.21
N ARG A 55 -11.93 6.06 5.07
CA ARG A 55 -12.58 5.25 4.05
C ARG A 55 -14.01 4.92 4.45
N CYS A 56 -14.94 5.08 3.52
CA CYS A 56 -16.32 4.66 3.75
C CYS A 56 -16.43 3.12 3.68
N PRO A 57 -16.90 2.43 4.73
CA PRO A 57 -16.90 0.97 4.79
C PRO A 57 -17.87 0.29 3.81
N VAL A 58 -18.92 0.97 3.39
CA VAL A 58 -19.95 0.45 2.48
C VAL A 58 -19.84 1.01 1.07
N CYS A 59 -18.85 1.89 0.82
CA CYS A 59 -18.67 2.57 -0.44
C CYS A 59 -17.44 2.00 -1.16
N GLN A 60 -17.52 1.80 -2.46
CA GLN A 60 -16.44 1.21 -3.26
C GLN A 60 -15.26 2.21 -3.43
N GLY A 61 -14.46 2.40 -2.36
CA GLY A 61 -13.23 3.18 -2.41
C GLY A 61 -13.38 4.69 -2.21
N LEU A 62 -14.57 5.18 -1.91
CA LEU A 62 -14.79 6.60 -1.59
C LEU A 62 -14.40 6.93 -0.15
N SER A 63 -14.05 8.20 0.08
CA SER A 63 -13.90 8.71 1.44
C SER A 63 -15.27 8.86 2.13
N VAL A 64 -15.25 9.00 3.45
CA VAL A 64 -16.45 9.34 4.23
C VAL A 64 -16.98 10.71 3.81
N ALA A 65 -16.10 11.66 3.47
CA ALA A 65 -16.49 13.00 3.05
C ALA A 65 -17.24 13.00 1.69
N ASP A 66 -16.78 12.19 0.73
CA ASP A 66 -17.29 12.18 -0.64
C ASP A 66 -18.50 11.25 -0.82
N SER A 67 -18.87 10.52 0.21
CA SER A 67 -19.97 9.56 0.15
C SER A 67 -21.26 10.13 0.73
N SER A 68 -22.34 9.88 0.00
CA SER A 68 -23.72 10.21 0.46
C SER A 68 -24.48 9.00 1.02
N SER A 69 -23.78 7.86 1.27
CA SER A 69 -24.41 6.69 1.88
C SER A 69 -24.87 7.01 3.31
N GLU A 70 -25.90 6.31 3.77
CA GLU A 70 -26.41 6.48 5.14
C GLU A 70 -25.32 6.28 6.19
N ALA A 71 -24.46 5.26 5.99
CA ALA A 71 -23.32 5.03 6.86
C ALA A 71 -22.32 6.18 6.85
N ALA A 72 -21.97 6.72 5.67
CA ALA A 72 -21.07 7.86 5.58
C ALA A 72 -21.62 9.10 6.27
N VAL A 73 -22.92 9.37 6.12
CA VAL A 73 -23.59 10.50 6.81
C VAL A 73 -23.53 10.34 8.32
N LEU A 74 -23.69 9.11 8.85
CA LEU A 74 -23.54 8.84 10.28
C LEU A 74 -22.09 9.08 10.75
N PHE A 75 -21.08 8.64 10.00
CA PHE A 75 -19.68 8.91 10.31
C PHE A 75 -19.36 10.39 10.26
N GLN A 76 -19.83 11.13 9.24
CA GLN A 76 -19.66 12.59 9.15
C GLN A 76 -20.22 13.30 10.38
N ARG A 77 -21.43 12.93 10.80
CA ARG A 77 -22.05 13.49 12.02
C ARG A 77 -21.22 13.18 13.26
N ARG A 78 -20.72 11.95 13.37
CA ARG A 78 -19.88 11.54 14.50
C ARG A 78 -18.57 12.32 14.54
N ILE A 79 -17.87 12.43 13.41
CA ILE A 79 -16.63 13.21 13.31
C ILE A 79 -16.90 14.67 13.72
N ARG A 80 -17.95 15.28 13.19
CA ARG A 80 -18.35 16.64 13.54
C ARG A 80 -18.59 16.80 15.05
N SER A 81 -19.33 15.90 15.66
CA SER A 81 -19.59 15.91 17.12
C SER A 81 -18.30 15.83 17.93
N LEU A 82 -17.34 15.00 17.53
CA LEU A 82 -16.04 14.89 18.20
C LEU A 82 -15.21 16.17 18.04
N VAL A 83 -15.20 16.77 16.86
CA VAL A 83 -14.56 18.07 16.61
C VAL A 83 -15.20 19.17 17.47
N GLU A 84 -16.53 19.23 17.56
CA GLU A 84 -17.27 20.18 18.40
C GLU A 84 -16.94 20.01 19.90
N MET A 85 -16.67 18.77 20.35
CA MET A 85 -16.23 18.50 21.72
C MET A 85 -14.77 18.86 21.97
N GLY A 86 -13.97 19.18 20.92
CA GLY A 86 -12.58 19.60 21.05
C GLY A 86 -11.57 18.45 21.09
N TYR A 87 -11.90 17.29 20.57
CA TYR A 87 -10.92 16.23 20.37
C TYR A 87 -9.91 16.59 19.26
N THR A 88 -8.67 16.16 19.40
CA THR A 88 -7.64 16.36 18.38
C THR A 88 -7.84 15.40 17.21
N ASP A 89 -7.26 15.71 16.05
CA ASP A 89 -7.31 14.91 14.82
C ASP A 89 -6.86 13.47 15.08
N ASP A 90 -5.70 13.32 15.73
CA ASP A 90 -5.16 12.00 16.06
C ASP A 90 -6.11 11.20 16.95
N GLN A 91 -6.70 11.82 17.96
CA GLN A 91 -7.68 11.16 18.84
C GLN A 91 -8.93 10.70 18.11
N ILE A 92 -9.39 11.50 17.14
CA ILE A 92 -10.55 11.15 16.33
C ILE A 92 -10.21 10.00 15.36
N LEU A 93 -9.07 10.08 14.69
CA LEU A 93 -8.63 9.03 13.78
C LEU A 93 -8.38 7.72 14.53
N ASP A 94 -7.67 7.75 15.66
CA ASP A 94 -7.43 6.60 16.51
C ASP A 94 -8.73 5.95 17.00
N TYR A 95 -9.72 6.76 17.39
CA TYR A 95 -11.05 6.24 17.77
C TYR A 95 -11.70 5.40 16.65
N PHE A 96 -11.56 5.83 15.39
CA PHE A 96 -12.10 5.07 14.26
C PHE A 96 -11.24 3.85 13.94
N VAL A 97 -9.92 3.96 14.06
CA VAL A 97 -8.97 2.86 13.85
C VAL A 97 -9.16 1.76 14.90
N ASP A 98 -9.28 2.12 16.17
CA ASP A 98 -9.51 1.16 17.27
C ASP A 98 -10.81 0.37 17.09
N ARG A 99 -11.83 1.03 16.53
CA ARG A 99 -13.15 0.43 16.40
C ARG A 99 -13.34 -0.36 15.09
N TYR A 100 -12.73 0.09 14.00
CA TYR A 100 -12.95 -0.46 12.66
C TYR A 100 -11.69 -1.07 12.04
N GLY A 101 -10.51 -0.80 12.60
CA GLY A 101 -9.22 -1.27 12.12
C GLY A 101 -8.52 -0.27 11.18
N ASP A 102 -7.21 -0.51 10.97
CA ASP A 102 -6.31 0.37 10.18
C ASP A 102 -6.77 0.58 8.73
N TRP A 103 -7.54 -0.36 8.18
CA TRP A 103 -8.08 -0.26 6.82
C TRP A 103 -9.02 0.93 6.60
N MET A 104 -9.52 1.51 7.72
CA MET A 104 -10.36 2.69 7.71
C MET A 104 -9.62 3.95 7.25
N LEU A 105 -8.30 4.00 7.41
CA LEU A 105 -7.48 5.11 6.92
C LEU A 105 -7.22 4.97 5.42
N LEU A 106 -7.40 6.07 4.67
CA LEU A 106 -7.05 6.12 3.25
C LEU A 106 -5.53 6.15 3.06
N GLU A 107 -4.83 6.82 3.97
CA GLU A 107 -3.37 6.86 4.01
C GLU A 107 -2.90 6.15 5.30
N PRO A 108 -2.32 4.95 5.20
CA PRO A 108 -1.80 4.26 6.37
C PRO A 108 -0.65 5.08 6.97
N PRO A 109 -0.62 5.26 8.30
CA PRO A 109 0.45 5.99 8.96
C PRO A 109 1.79 5.27 8.72
N PRO A 110 2.91 6.01 8.58
CA PRO A 110 4.23 5.45 8.33
C PRO A 110 4.84 4.84 9.61
N GLU A 111 4.03 4.12 10.40
CA GLU A 111 4.42 3.52 11.68
C GLU A 111 4.65 2.01 11.55
N GLY A 112 5.47 1.47 12.44
CA GLY A 112 5.76 0.05 12.49
C GLY A 112 6.38 -0.48 11.20
N LEU A 113 5.80 -1.54 10.62
CA LEU A 113 6.29 -2.15 9.39
C LEU A 113 5.85 -1.39 8.11
N ASN A 114 4.92 -0.43 8.22
CA ASN A 114 4.38 0.30 7.08
C ASN A 114 5.43 1.17 6.36
N TRP A 115 6.50 1.60 7.03
CA TRP A 115 7.58 2.36 6.41
C TRP A 115 8.28 1.58 5.28
N VAL A 116 8.21 0.24 5.30
CA VAL A 116 8.75 -0.63 4.25
C VAL A 116 8.05 -0.37 2.91
N ILE A 117 6.77 -0.01 2.92
CA ILE A 117 5.99 0.31 1.71
C ILE A 117 6.58 1.55 1.03
N TRP A 118 7.06 2.52 1.82
CA TRP A 118 7.61 3.79 1.33
C TRP A 118 9.08 3.66 0.91
N LEU A 119 9.89 2.90 1.67
CA LEU A 119 11.31 2.70 1.39
C LEU A 119 11.59 1.53 0.44
N GLY A 120 10.67 0.56 0.38
CA GLY A 120 10.81 -0.64 -0.44
C GLY A 120 11.15 -0.37 -1.91
N PRO A 121 10.36 0.47 -2.63
CA PRO A 121 10.63 0.79 -4.02
C PRO A 121 12.00 1.45 -4.25
N GLY A 122 12.39 2.35 -3.34
CA GLY A 122 13.70 3.02 -3.39
C GLY A 122 14.86 2.05 -3.20
N LEU A 123 14.74 1.15 -2.23
CA LEU A 123 15.76 0.14 -1.94
C LEU A 123 15.88 -0.86 -3.09
N MET A 124 14.78 -1.37 -3.61
CA MET A 124 14.78 -2.27 -4.76
C MET A 124 15.34 -1.61 -6.01
N GLY A 125 15.00 -0.35 -6.26
CA GLY A 125 15.57 0.43 -7.36
C GLY A 125 17.07 0.62 -7.21
N GLY A 126 17.56 0.93 -6.02
CA GLY A 126 18.98 1.06 -5.71
C GLY A 126 19.76 -0.24 -5.91
N VAL A 127 19.24 -1.35 -5.38
CA VAL A 127 19.85 -2.68 -5.56
C VAL A 127 19.85 -3.10 -7.04
N GLY A 128 18.73 -2.87 -7.75
CA GLY A 128 18.62 -3.18 -9.17
C GLY A 128 19.61 -2.36 -10.02
N LEU A 129 19.75 -1.08 -9.73
CA LEU A 129 20.71 -0.21 -10.41
C LEU A 129 22.15 -0.64 -10.13
N ALA A 130 22.51 -0.93 -8.88
CA ALA A 130 23.83 -1.41 -8.51
C ALA A 130 24.16 -2.72 -9.21
N TRP A 131 23.20 -3.65 -9.27
CA TRP A 131 23.37 -4.92 -9.99
C TRP A 131 23.55 -4.70 -11.51
N ALA A 132 22.75 -3.83 -12.12
CA ALA A 132 22.87 -3.49 -13.54
C ALA A 132 24.23 -2.85 -13.87
N LEU A 133 24.69 -1.92 -13.02
CA LEU A 133 26.00 -1.27 -13.21
C LEU A 133 27.16 -2.26 -13.06
N THR A 134 27.09 -3.16 -12.08
CA THR A 134 28.15 -4.18 -11.91
C THR A 134 28.18 -5.18 -13.07
N THR A 135 27.00 -5.55 -13.58
CA THR A 135 26.89 -6.44 -14.75
C THR A 135 27.40 -5.75 -16.01
N ALA A 136 27.04 -4.51 -16.26
CA ALA A 136 27.54 -3.71 -17.38
C ALA A 136 29.06 -3.48 -17.28
N ALA A 137 29.60 -3.27 -16.08
CA ALA A 137 31.02 -3.13 -15.86
C ALA A 137 31.80 -4.44 -16.14
N ARG A 138 31.19 -5.59 -15.84
CA ARG A 138 31.77 -6.90 -16.17
C ARG A 138 31.82 -7.11 -17.68
N TRP A 139 30.75 -6.81 -18.41
CA TRP A 139 30.74 -6.92 -19.88
C TRP A 139 31.74 -5.97 -20.57
N ARG A 140 32.02 -4.81 -19.97
CA ARG A 140 33.07 -3.91 -20.48
C ARG A 140 34.50 -4.40 -20.21
N ARG A 141 34.68 -5.30 -19.25
CA ARG A 141 35.99 -5.86 -18.87
C ARG A 141 36.33 -7.15 -19.61
N GLU A 142 35.43 -7.70 -20.40
CA GLU A 142 35.68 -8.75 -21.37
C GLU A 142 35.82 -8.18 -22.79
N PRO A 143 36.94 -7.61 -23.16
CA PRO A 143 37.41 -7.69 -24.52
C PRO A 143 38.40 -8.87 -24.59
N ASP A 144 38.01 -10.07 -24.27
CA ASP A 144 38.61 -11.17 -24.95
C ASP A 144 38.16 -11.03 -26.39
N ALA A 145 38.97 -10.30 -27.15
CA ALA A 145 38.98 -10.41 -28.57
C ALA A 145 38.82 -11.91 -28.86
N VAL A 146 37.61 -12.30 -29.30
CA VAL A 146 37.51 -13.51 -30.09
C VAL A 146 38.62 -13.37 -31.07
N PRO A 147 39.72 -14.21 -31.06
CA PRO A 147 40.73 -14.15 -32.06
C PRO A 147 39.94 -14.29 -33.36
N LEU A 148 39.85 -13.20 -34.14
CA LEU A 148 39.45 -13.34 -35.53
C LEU A 148 40.32 -14.50 -36.03
N PRO A 149 39.73 -15.53 -36.67
CA PRO A 149 40.54 -16.57 -37.26
C PRO A 149 41.60 -15.78 -38.06
N SER A 150 42.84 -15.82 -37.52
CA SER A 150 43.94 -15.22 -38.21
C SER A 150 43.88 -15.79 -39.64
N GLU A 151 43.95 -14.95 -40.62
CA GLU A 151 44.28 -15.38 -42.00
C GLU A 151 45.64 -16.07 -42.05
N ALA A 152 46.01 -16.68 -40.94
CA ALA A 152 47.15 -17.56 -40.82
C ALA A 152 46.80 -18.89 -41.49
N GLY A 153 47.07 -18.87 -42.73
CA GLY A 153 47.19 -20.09 -43.50
C GLY A 153 45.85 -20.66 -43.92
N ILE A 154 45.52 -20.46 -45.13
CA ILE A 154 44.82 -21.41 -45.93
C ILE A 154 45.46 -22.75 -45.54
N GLY A 155 44.84 -23.48 -44.57
CA GLY A 155 45.18 -24.85 -44.29
C GLY A 155 45.14 -25.66 -45.57
N PRO A 156 45.69 -26.86 -45.61
CA PRO A 156 45.66 -27.65 -46.81
C PRO A 156 44.28 -27.59 -47.38
N LYS A 157 44.20 -27.16 -48.65
CA LYS A 157 42.94 -26.94 -49.40
C LYS A 157 42.06 -28.12 -49.13
N ASP A 158 40.85 -27.80 -48.66
CA ASP A 158 39.86 -28.84 -48.35
C ASP A 158 39.74 -29.72 -49.60
N PRO A 159 39.83 -31.05 -49.51
CA PRO A 159 39.69 -31.92 -50.68
C PRO A 159 38.42 -31.68 -51.50
N TYR A 160 37.50 -30.93 -50.92
CA TYR A 160 36.27 -30.53 -51.55
C TYR A 160 36.43 -29.33 -52.47
N GLU A 161 37.27 -28.37 -52.11
CA GLU A 161 37.59 -27.20 -52.97
C GLU A 161 38.36 -27.62 -54.22
N GLU A 162 39.27 -28.58 -54.12
CA GLU A 162 40.00 -29.11 -55.30
C GLU A 162 39.06 -29.80 -56.28
N ARG A 163 38.04 -30.49 -55.79
CA ARG A 163 37.03 -31.13 -56.70
C ARG A 163 36.17 -30.09 -57.38
N LEU A 164 35.71 -29.05 -56.64
CA LEU A 164 34.89 -28.00 -57.21
C LEU A 164 35.66 -27.21 -58.28
N LEU A 165 36.94 -26.94 -58.06
CA LEU A 165 37.75 -26.26 -59.04
C LEU A 165 38.03 -27.11 -60.29
N ALA A 166 38.16 -28.43 -60.16
CA ALA A 166 38.32 -29.35 -61.27
C ALA A 166 37.05 -29.51 -62.11
N GLU A 167 35.86 -29.38 -61.50
CA GLU A 167 34.57 -29.40 -62.25
C GLU A 167 34.26 -28.09 -62.96
N LEU A 168 34.87 -26.98 -62.58
CA LEU A 168 34.66 -25.70 -63.19
C LEU A 168 35.59 -25.48 -64.40
N ASP A 169 36.62 -26.29 -64.59
CA ASP A 169 37.58 -26.19 -65.70
C ASP A 169 37.22 -27.11 -66.91
N GLU A 170 36.09 -27.89 -66.84
CA GLU A 170 35.51 -28.63 -67.94
C GLU A 170 34.40 -27.84 -68.68
#